data_9a49378aef790fe33e08d230520280a5
#
_entry.id   9a49378aef790fe33e08d230520280a5
#
_cell.length_a   1.000
_cell.length_b   1.000
_cell.length_c   1.000
_cell.angle_alpha   90.00
_cell.angle_beta   90.00
_cell.angle_gamma   90.00
#
_symmetry.space_group_name_H-M   'P 1'
#
loop_
_entity.id
_entity.type
_entity.pdbx_description
1 polymer ?
#
loop_
_entity_poly.entity_id
_entity_poly.type
_entity_poly.pdbx_seq_one_letter_code
_entity_poly.pdbx_strand_id
1 'polypeptide(L)'
;VEKKKKKKTIDLLLESKGIRLDVYVKDENNTIYNVEMQRGKHKNLPKRLRYYQGSIDLDLISKGEDYRKLAKSYIIFICTFDLFNKGRHKYTFRNVCLEDNSIILNDEAQKIILNTKGIMKDLSEELLEFLAYVEDSTDDTVKHSKGNLVKNIHKRVQEVKNDISVEVEFMTLLERDREKIEEGREEERIEIAREMLKDGEPIEKIVKYAKLSENEIFELQKTLTTVTAAWEK
;
A
#
# COMPACT_ATOMS: atom_id res chain seq x y z
N VAL A 1 -24.46 -8.63 10.05
CA VAL A 1 -23.21 -8.14 9.48
C VAL A 1 -22.89 -8.97 8.24
N GLU A 2 -23.20 -8.44 7.07
CA GLU A 2 -22.79 -9.07 5.83
C GLU A 2 -21.27 -9.09 5.73
N LYS A 3 -20.74 -10.29 5.83
CA LYS A 3 -19.32 -10.56 5.65
C LYS A 3 -18.93 -10.25 4.21
N LYS A 4 -17.88 -9.39 4.02
CA LYS A 4 -16.97 -9.65 2.91
C LYS A 4 -16.32 -8.40 2.35
N LYS A 5 -15.20 -8.44 1.94
CA LYS A 5 -14.22 -9.14 1.20
C LYS A 5 -12.82 -8.80 1.70
N LYS A 6 -11.96 -9.75 1.84
CA LYS A 6 -10.60 -9.54 2.35
C LYS A 6 -9.72 -8.73 1.42
N LYS A 7 -9.99 -8.75 0.11
CA LYS A 7 -9.25 -7.98 -0.91
C LYS A 7 -10.21 -7.54 -2.00
N LYS A 8 -10.14 -6.28 -2.40
CA LYS A 8 -10.89 -5.75 -3.55
C LYS A 8 -9.91 -5.09 -4.51
N THR A 9 -9.94 -5.49 -5.78
CA THR A 9 -9.24 -4.80 -6.86
C THR A 9 -10.21 -3.83 -7.50
N ILE A 10 -9.78 -2.60 -7.73
CA ILE A 10 -10.52 -1.57 -8.45
C ILE A 10 -9.68 -1.18 -9.66
N ASP A 11 -10.14 -1.58 -10.83
CA ASP A 11 -9.56 -1.23 -12.12
C ASP A 11 -10.46 -0.19 -12.78
N LEU A 12 -10.03 1.05 -12.77
CA LEU A 12 -10.84 2.19 -13.21
C LEU A 12 -10.83 2.38 -14.73
N LEU A 13 -9.69 2.16 -15.37
CA LEU A 13 -9.48 2.28 -16.81
C LEU A 13 -8.28 1.40 -17.21
N LEU A 14 -8.22 0.97 -18.48
CA LEU A 14 -7.12 0.16 -19.01
C LEU A 14 -5.72 0.78 -18.83
N GLU A 15 -5.64 2.12 -18.78
CA GLU A 15 -4.39 2.87 -18.62
C GLU A 15 -4.21 3.48 -17.22
N SER A 16 -5.18 3.31 -16.30
CA SER A 16 -5.07 3.86 -14.95
C SER A 16 -4.35 2.89 -14.02
N LYS A 17 -3.70 3.44 -13.00
CA LYS A 17 -3.12 2.63 -11.94
C LYS A 17 -4.23 2.01 -11.10
N GLY A 18 -4.55 0.74 -11.34
CA GLY A 18 -5.45 -0.05 -10.50
C GLY A 18 -4.99 -0.07 -9.04
N ILE A 19 -5.92 -0.20 -8.13
CA ILE A 19 -5.62 -0.36 -6.70
C ILE A 19 -6.10 -1.72 -6.21
N ARG A 20 -5.32 -2.31 -5.31
CA ARG A 20 -5.70 -3.51 -4.56
C ARG A 20 -5.83 -3.10 -3.11
N LEU A 21 -7.02 -3.27 -2.56
CA LEU A 21 -7.34 -2.93 -1.18
C LEU A 21 -7.15 -4.17 -0.30
N ASP A 22 -6.42 -4.02 0.82
CA ASP A 22 -6.13 -5.13 1.73
C ASP A 22 -7.40 -5.62 2.42
N VAL A 23 -8.15 -4.71 3.03
CA VAL A 23 -9.43 -5.01 3.66
C VAL A 23 -10.45 -3.95 3.27
N TYR A 24 -11.48 -4.36 2.55
CA TYR A 24 -12.59 -3.51 2.15
C TYR A 24 -13.89 -4.05 2.76
N VAL A 25 -14.56 -3.24 3.56
CA VAL A 25 -15.79 -3.61 4.26
C VAL A 25 -16.85 -2.52 4.06
N LYS A 26 -18.07 -2.95 3.81
CA LYS A 26 -19.25 -2.11 3.79
C LYS A 26 -20.17 -2.56 4.92
N ASP A 27 -20.59 -1.62 5.77
CA ASP A 27 -21.50 -1.92 6.88
C ASP A 27 -22.98 -1.79 6.45
N GLU A 28 -23.88 -2.05 7.39
CA GLU A 28 -25.33 -2.01 7.19
C GLU A 28 -25.86 -0.58 6.87
N ASN A 29 -25.11 0.44 7.29
CA ASN A 29 -25.42 1.85 7.03
C ASN A 29 -24.79 2.34 5.72
N ASN A 30 -24.34 1.43 4.87
CA ASN A 30 -23.66 1.76 3.62
C ASN A 30 -22.32 2.48 3.80
N THR A 31 -21.76 2.51 5.02
CA THR A 31 -20.44 3.11 5.29
C THR A 31 -19.33 2.19 4.82
N ILE A 32 -18.32 2.75 4.18
CA ILE A 32 -17.18 2.01 3.65
C ILE A 32 -15.95 2.21 4.54
N TYR A 33 -15.31 1.10 4.82
CA TYR A 33 -14.04 1.04 5.54
C TYR A 33 -13.01 0.36 4.65
N ASN A 34 -11.98 1.09 4.28
CA ASN A 34 -10.78 0.52 3.68
C ASN A 34 -9.66 0.52 4.71
N VAL A 35 -9.13 -0.65 5.05
CA VAL A 35 -8.05 -0.79 6.03
C VAL A 35 -6.82 -1.36 5.34
N GLU A 36 -5.71 -0.66 5.46
CA GLU A 36 -4.42 -0.97 4.84
C GLU A 36 -3.34 -1.12 5.90
N MET A 37 -2.46 -2.12 5.72
CA MET A 37 -1.27 -2.30 6.56
C MET A 37 -0.05 -1.69 5.89
N GLN A 38 0.73 -0.89 6.64
CA GLN A 38 1.92 -0.23 6.12
C GLN A 38 3.12 -0.41 7.03
N ARG A 39 4.08 -1.26 6.64
CA ARG A 39 5.30 -1.53 7.43
C ARG A 39 6.43 -0.54 7.15
N GLY A 40 6.62 -0.13 5.93
CA GLY A 40 7.69 0.78 5.53
C GLY A 40 7.27 2.25 5.49
N LYS A 41 8.17 3.17 5.89
CA LYS A 41 7.91 4.61 5.83
C LYS A 41 8.03 5.13 4.40
N HIS A 42 6.91 5.28 3.71
CA HIS A 42 6.86 5.84 2.36
C HIS A 42 6.40 7.30 2.38
N LYS A 43 7.16 8.17 1.71
CA LYS A 43 6.87 9.61 1.62
C LYS A 43 5.55 9.94 0.91
N ASN A 44 5.02 9.00 0.12
CA ASN A 44 3.82 9.20 -0.69
C ASN A 44 2.50 8.79 0.00
N LEU A 45 2.53 8.36 1.27
CA LEU A 45 1.34 7.85 1.97
C LEU A 45 0.14 8.83 1.94
N PRO A 46 0.30 10.15 2.18
CA PRO A 46 -0.81 11.10 2.06
C PRO A 46 -1.43 11.17 0.66
N LYS A 47 -0.60 11.03 -0.39
CA LYS A 47 -1.10 10.99 -1.78
C LYS A 47 -1.83 9.68 -2.08
N ARG A 48 -1.37 8.55 -1.52
CA ARG A 48 -2.06 7.26 -1.63
C ARG A 48 -3.44 7.30 -0.97
N LEU A 49 -3.56 7.86 0.23
CA LEU A 49 -4.84 8.06 0.92
C LEU A 49 -5.84 8.82 0.02
N ARG A 50 -5.39 9.89 -0.63
CA ARG A 50 -6.22 10.66 -1.57
C ARG A 50 -6.62 9.84 -2.80
N TYR A 51 -5.67 9.12 -3.38
CA TYR A 51 -5.89 8.29 -4.57
C TYR A 51 -6.89 7.16 -4.29
N TYR A 52 -6.75 6.49 -3.14
CA TYR A 52 -7.67 5.42 -2.73
C TYR A 52 -9.09 5.94 -2.51
N GLN A 53 -9.23 7.13 -1.91
CA GLN A 53 -10.54 7.77 -1.76
C GLN A 53 -11.21 7.98 -3.13
N GLY A 54 -10.51 8.63 -4.07
CA GLY A 54 -11.04 8.89 -5.39
C GLY A 54 -11.38 7.60 -6.16
N SER A 55 -10.56 6.56 -6.02
CA SER A 55 -10.82 5.27 -6.67
C SER A 55 -12.06 4.57 -6.11
N ILE A 56 -12.28 4.64 -4.79
CA ILE A 56 -13.48 4.09 -4.14
C ILE A 56 -14.71 4.89 -4.59
N ASP A 57 -14.64 6.21 -4.65
CA ASP A 57 -15.75 7.05 -5.06
C ASP A 57 -16.17 6.77 -6.52
N LEU A 58 -15.18 6.56 -7.41
CA LEU A 58 -15.44 6.19 -8.80
C LEU A 58 -16.04 4.78 -8.96
N ASP A 59 -15.70 3.85 -8.08
CA ASP A 59 -16.29 2.50 -8.06
C ASP A 59 -17.72 2.47 -7.51
N LEU A 60 -18.10 3.48 -6.73
CA LEU A 60 -19.40 3.55 -6.07
C LEU A 60 -20.49 4.22 -6.92
N ILE A 61 -20.10 5.10 -7.83
CA ILE A 61 -21.04 5.93 -8.59
C ILE A 61 -20.80 5.79 -10.08
N SER A 62 -21.87 5.57 -10.83
CA SER A 62 -21.84 5.47 -12.29
C SER A 62 -22.13 6.82 -12.94
N LYS A 63 -21.81 6.93 -14.25
CA LYS A 63 -22.09 8.15 -15.02
C LYS A 63 -23.57 8.52 -14.99
N GLY A 64 -23.85 9.74 -14.56
CA GLY A 64 -25.22 10.26 -14.49
C GLY A 64 -25.95 9.97 -13.19
N GLU A 65 -25.33 9.28 -12.24
CA GLU A 65 -25.90 9.09 -10.91
C GLU A 65 -25.73 10.33 -10.02
N ASP A 66 -26.62 10.45 -9.03
CA ASP A 66 -26.61 11.54 -8.06
C ASP A 66 -25.47 11.36 -7.05
N TYR A 67 -24.68 12.41 -6.81
CA TYR A 67 -23.59 12.42 -5.84
C TYR A 67 -24.03 12.11 -4.40
N ARG A 68 -25.30 12.29 -4.06
CA ARG A 68 -25.88 11.88 -2.76
C ARG A 68 -25.80 10.37 -2.52
N LYS A 69 -25.53 9.57 -3.55
CA LYS A 69 -25.29 8.13 -3.43
C LYS A 69 -23.88 7.77 -2.97
N LEU A 70 -22.95 8.72 -2.97
CA LEU A 70 -21.62 8.48 -2.41
C LEU A 70 -21.74 8.09 -0.94
N ALA A 71 -21.14 6.99 -0.60
CA ALA A 71 -21.18 6.45 0.75
C ALA A 71 -20.19 7.17 1.67
N LYS A 72 -20.56 7.33 2.93
CA LYS A 72 -19.58 7.69 3.96
C LYS A 72 -18.42 6.73 3.95
N SER A 73 -17.19 7.25 3.99
CA SER A 73 -16.00 6.43 3.82
C SER A 73 -14.88 6.75 4.80
N TYR A 74 -14.20 5.69 5.23
CA TYR A 74 -13.02 5.75 6.08
C TYR A 74 -11.86 5.03 5.41
N ILE A 75 -10.80 5.78 5.08
CA ILE A 75 -9.54 5.19 4.64
C ILE A 75 -8.61 5.12 5.85
N ILE A 76 -8.30 3.92 6.29
CA ILE A 76 -7.57 3.64 7.53
C ILE A 76 -6.23 3.01 7.17
N PHE A 77 -5.13 3.64 7.54
CA PHE A 77 -3.79 3.05 7.45
C PHE A 77 -3.28 2.70 8.84
N ILE A 78 -2.89 1.45 9.03
CA ILE A 78 -2.22 0.98 10.24
C ILE A 78 -0.72 0.92 9.94
N CYS A 79 0.04 1.82 10.56
CA CYS A 79 1.46 2.02 10.31
C CYS A 79 2.31 1.49 11.48
N THR A 80 3.43 0.81 11.18
CA THR A 80 4.43 0.43 12.19
C THR A 80 5.47 1.54 12.43
N PHE A 81 5.10 2.78 12.11
CA PHE A 81 5.92 3.98 12.31
C PHE A 81 5.03 5.21 12.54
N ASP A 82 5.54 6.22 13.22
CA ASP A 82 4.83 7.51 13.34
C ASP A 82 5.14 8.39 12.13
N LEU A 83 4.14 8.59 11.25
CA LEU A 83 4.29 9.39 10.03
C LEU A 83 4.59 10.86 10.32
N PHE A 84 4.05 11.39 11.42
CA PHE A 84 4.13 12.82 11.78
C PHE A 84 5.11 13.11 12.91
N ASN A 85 5.66 12.09 13.57
CA ASN A 85 6.58 12.18 14.71
C ASN A 85 5.99 13.06 15.86
N LYS A 86 4.69 12.93 16.14
CA LYS A 86 3.99 13.64 17.21
C LYS A 86 3.58 12.74 18.37
N GLY A 87 3.94 11.45 18.32
CA GLY A 87 3.72 10.49 19.39
C GLY A 87 2.27 10.04 19.60
N ARG A 88 1.34 10.39 18.69
CA ARG A 88 -0.06 9.93 18.78
C ARG A 88 -0.21 8.54 18.22
N HIS A 89 -1.14 7.75 18.79
CA HIS A 89 -1.54 6.47 18.20
C HIS A 89 -2.55 6.65 17.06
N LYS A 90 -3.28 7.79 17.03
CA LYS A 90 -4.29 8.07 16.00
C LYS A 90 -4.18 9.49 15.49
N TYR A 91 -4.21 9.61 14.17
CA TYR A 91 -4.38 10.87 13.45
C TYR A 91 -5.61 10.76 12.56
N THR A 92 -6.58 11.67 12.76
CA THR A 92 -7.79 11.73 11.95
C THR A 92 -7.78 13.02 11.14
N PHE A 93 -8.02 12.89 9.84
CA PHE A 93 -8.06 14.00 8.89
C PHE A 93 -9.44 14.09 8.27
N ARG A 94 -9.94 15.30 8.20
CA ARG A 94 -11.16 15.72 7.50
C ARG A 94 -10.95 17.10 6.90
N ASN A 95 -11.79 17.47 5.94
CA ASN A 95 -11.71 18.78 5.31
C ASN A 95 -12.33 19.84 6.22
N VAL A 96 -11.58 20.91 6.48
CA VAL A 96 -12.01 22.08 7.28
C VAL A 96 -11.75 23.35 6.49
N CYS A 97 -12.53 24.40 6.76
CA CYS A 97 -12.31 25.73 6.22
C CYS A 97 -11.05 26.34 6.87
N LEU A 98 -10.13 26.85 6.07
CA LEU A 98 -8.89 27.45 6.58
C LEU A 98 -9.15 28.82 7.23
N GLU A 99 -10.14 29.54 6.75
CA GLU A 99 -10.55 30.86 7.24
C GLU A 99 -11.29 30.77 8.57
N ASP A 100 -11.97 29.64 8.81
CA ASP A 100 -12.65 29.32 10.07
C ASP A 100 -12.60 27.81 10.32
N ASN A 101 -11.70 27.38 11.19
CA ASN A 101 -11.47 25.96 11.50
C ASN A 101 -12.65 25.28 12.23
N SER A 102 -13.67 26.01 12.67
CA SER A 102 -14.90 25.44 13.22
C SER A 102 -15.83 24.89 12.13
N ILE A 103 -15.68 25.35 10.90
CA ILE A 103 -16.47 24.90 9.74
C ILE A 103 -15.87 23.64 9.15
N ILE A 104 -16.62 22.56 9.18
CA ILE A 104 -16.25 21.28 8.59
C ILE A 104 -17.00 21.16 7.27
N LEU A 105 -16.31 20.76 6.16
CA LEU A 105 -16.93 20.59 4.84
C LEU A 105 -18.02 19.50 4.84
N ASN A 106 -17.88 18.52 5.74
CA ASN A 106 -18.88 17.45 5.93
C ASN A 106 -19.13 16.61 4.67
N ASP A 107 -18.06 16.34 3.92
CA ASP A 107 -18.04 15.51 2.71
C ASP A 107 -18.07 14.00 3.00
N GLU A 108 -18.25 13.63 4.27
CA GLU A 108 -18.32 12.25 4.76
C GLU A 108 -17.10 11.36 4.42
N ALA A 109 -16.00 11.94 3.97
CA ALA A 109 -14.75 11.25 3.67
C ALA A 109 -13.71 11.52 4.76
N GLN A 110 -13.30 10.49 5.48
CA GLN A 110 -12.29 10.60 6.55
C GLN A 110 -11.08 9.73 6.29
N LYS A 111 -9.92 10.25 6.65
CA LYS A 111 -8.65 9.51 6.60
C LYS A 111 -8.14 9.32 8.01
N ILE A 112 -7.81 8.08 8.37
CA ILE A 112 -7.33 7.71 9.70
C ILE A 112 -5.99 7.03 9.54
N ILE A 113 -5.01 7.53 10.29
CA ILE A 113 -3.70 6.87 10.40
C ILE A 113 -3.57 6.39 11.84
N LEU A 114 -3.49 5.09 12.01
CA LEU A 114 -3.15 4.44 13.26
C LEU A 114 -1.65 4.16 13.30
N ASN A 115 -1.04 4.29 14.46
CA ASN A 115 0.40 4.21 14.65
C ASN A 115 0.74 3.30 15.83
N THR A 116 1.49 2.21 15.58
CA THR A 116 1.92 1.28 16.64
C THR A 116 3.00 1.87 17.55
N LYS A 117 3.71 2.92 17.09
CA LYS A 117 4.79 3.60 17.82
C LYS A 117 4.33 4.85 18.60
N GLY A 118 3.02 5.03 18.76
CA GLY A 118 2.49 6.10 19.59
C GLY A 118 2.92 5.94 21.07
N ILE A 119 3.02 7.07 21.76
CA ILE A 119 3.33 7.11 23.21
C ILE A 119 2.19 7.78 24.01
N MET A 120 1.33 8.52 23.32
CA MET A 120 0.15 9.11 23.94
C MET A 120 -0.94 8.05 24.01
N LYS A 121 -1.48 7.80 25.19
CA LYS A 121 -2.59 6.84 25.39
C LYS A 121 -3.92 7.48 24.95
N ASP A 122 -4.00 7.85 23.67
CA ASP A 122 -5.12 8.57 23.06
C ASP A 122 -6.12 7.66 22.34
N LEU A 123 -6.09 6.37 22.64
CA LEU A 123 -7.03 5.35 22.21
C LEU A 123 -7.60 4.54 23.37
N SER A 124 -8.68 3.78 23.12
CA SER A 124 -9.16 2.79 24.08
C SER A 124 -8.09 1.72 24.35
N GLU A 125 -8.12 1.13 25.55
CA GLU A 125 -7.17 0.07 25.93
C GLU A 125 -7.20 -1.09 24.93
N GLU A 126 -8.37 -1.49 24.47
CA GLU A 126 -8.54 -2.56 23.47
C GLU A 126 -7.87 -2.25 22.12
N LEU A 127 -7.93 -1.00 21.66
CA LEU A 127 -7.24 -0.59 20.42
C LEU A 127 -5.73 -0.47 20.62
N LEU A 128 -5.26 -0.07 21.79
CA LEU A 128 -3.83 -0.08 22.12
C LEU A 128 -3.28 -1.50 22.14
N GLU A 129 -4.00 -2.45 22.75
CA GLU A 129 -3.67 -3.87 22.72
C GLU A 129 -3.63 -4.41 21.28
N PHE A 130 -4.59 -4.03 20.45
CA PHE A 130 -4.60 -4.39 19.03
C PHE A 130 -3.38 -3.84 18.29
N LEU A 131 -2.99 -2.59 18.49
CA LEU A 131 -1.80 -2.02 17.87
C LEU A 131 -0.51 -2.70 18.35
N ALA A 132 -0.44 -3.08 19.62
CA ALA A 132 0.67 -3.87 20.16
C ALA A 132 0.73 -5.26 19.48
N TYR A 133 -0.42 -5.91 19.30
CA TYR A 133 -0.51 -7.19 18.59
C TYR A 133 -0.12 -7.07 17.10
N VAL A 134 -0.45 -5.97 16.44
CA VAL A 134 0.00 -5.70 15.07
C VAL A 134 1.53 -5.60 14.98
N GLU A 135 2.17 -5.05 15.99
CA GLU A 135 3.63 -4.95 16.09
C GLU A 135 4.28 -6.30 16.37
N ASP A 136 3.70 -7.05 17.29
CA ASP A 136 4.19 -8.37 17.71
C ASP A 136 3.02 -9.35 17.90
N SER A 137 2.76 -10.16 16.87
CA SER A 137 1.64 -11.12 16.80
C SER A 137 1.98 -12.47 17.41
N THR A 138 2.59 -12.47 18.61
CA THR A 138 2.94 -13.67 19.36
C THR A 138 1.88 -14.08 20.37
N ASP A 139 1.93 -15.35 20.81
CA ASP A 139 1.08 -15.89 21.87
C ASP A 139 1.28 -15.12 23.20
N ASP A 140 2.47 -14.60 23.42
CA ASP A 140 2.80 -13.84 24.62
C ASP A 140 2.05 -12.50 24.66
N THR A 141 2.02 -11.78 23.55
CA THR A 141 1.22 -10.55 23.41
C THR A 141 -0.27 -10.81 23.66
N VAL A 142 -0.78 -11.96 23.19
CA VAL A 142 -2.19 -12.35 23.44
C VAL A 142 -2.47 -12.64 24.90
N LYS A 143 -1.56 -13.31 25.61
CA LYS A 143 -1.72 -13.60 27.06
C LYS A 143 -1.82 -12.33 27.90
N HIS A 144 -1.11 -11.27 27.50
CA HIS A 144 -1.12 -10.00 28.22
C HIS A 144 -2.30 -9.11 27.84
N SER A 145 -3.06 -9.43 26.79
CA SER A 145 -4.23 -8.65 26.40
C SER A 145 -5.44 -8.99 27.28
N LYS A 146 -6.11 -7.95 27.78
CA LYS A 146 -7.31 -8.07 28.62
C LYS A 146 -8.58 -8.21 27.78
N GLY A 147 -8.62 -7.49 26.63
CA GLY A 147 -9.76 -7.46 25.73
C GLY A 147 -9.97 -8.75 24.94
N ASN A 148 -11.16 -8.88 24.34
CA ASN A 148 -11.49 -10.03 23.50
C ASN A 148 -11.08 -9.83 22.04
N LEU A 149 -10.85 -8.59 21.59
CA LEU A 149 -10.52 -8.26 20.21
C LEU A 149 -9.27 -8.98 19.74
N VAL A 150 -8.16 -8.83 20.48
CA VAL A 150 -6.88 -9.47 20.18
C VAL A 150 -6.98 -10.99 20.21
N LYS A 151 -7.65 -11.54 21.22
CA LYS A 151 -7.87 -12.99 21.35
C LYS A 151 -8.63 -13.58 20.15
N ASN A 152 -9.70 -12.90 19.74
CA ASN A 152 -10.51 -13.32 18.59
C ASN A 152 -9.75 -13.21 17.27
N ILE A 153 -8.99 -12.13 17.08
CA ILE A 153 -8.13 -11.94 15.89
C ILE A 153 -7.06 -13.02 15.87
N HIS A 154 -6.36 -13.26 16.99
CA HIS A 154 -5.32 -14.27 17.07
C HIS A 154 -5.84 -15.67 16.75
N LYS A 155 -6.96 -16.06 17.35
CA LYS A 155 -7.61 -17.34 17.02
C LYS A 155 -7.84 -17.46 15.52
N ARG A 156 -8.35 -16.41 14.88
CA ARG A 156 -8.60 -16.41 13.44
C ARG A 156 -7.31 -16.46 12.62
N VAL A 157 -6.26 -15.79 13.08
CA VAL A 157 -4.92 -15.85 12.46
C VAL A 157 -4.36 -17.28 12.52
N GLN A 158 -4.52 -17.97 13.64
CA GLN A 158 -4.07 -19.36 13.77
C GLN A 158 -4.87 -20.30 12.87
N GLU A 159 -6.19 -20.13 12.78
CA GLU A 159 -7.02 -20.89 11.83
C GLU A 159 -6.54 -20.72 10.37
N VAL A 160 -6.24 -19.47 9.99
CA VAL A 160 -5.75 -19.15 8.63
C VAL A 160 -4.34 -19.70 8.40
N LYS A 161 -3.45 -19.63 9.40
CA LYS A 161 -2.09 -20.18 9.28
C LYS A 161 -2.08 -21.71 9.13
N ASN A 162 -3.08 -22.40 9.68
CA ASN A 162 -3.22 -23.84 9.58
C ASN A 162 -3.99 -24.29 8.32
N ASP A 163 -4.44 -23.37 7.50
CA ASP A 163 -5.14 -23.67 6.24
C ASP A 163 -4.13 -23.79 5.10
N ILE A 164 -3.93 -25.01 4.64
CA ILE A 164 -2.97 -25.35 3.55
C ILE A 164 -3.27 -24.55 2.27
N SER A 165 -4.54 -24.26 1.97
CA SER A 165 -4.91 -23.49 0.78
C SER A 165 -4.40 -22.04 0.85
N VAL A 166 -4.40 -21.46 2.03
CA VAL A 166 -3.89 -20.11 2.29
C VAL A 166 -2.36 -20.10 2.25
N GLU A 167 -1.72 -21.14 2.76
CA GLU A 167 -0.27 -21.29 2.69
C GLU A 167 0.23 -21.35 1.23
N VAL A 168 -0.43 -22.15 0.39
CA VAL A 168 -0.12 -22.23 -1.05
C VAL A 168 -0.34 -20.89 -1.76
N GLU A 169 -1.46 -20.21 -1.48
CA GLU A 169 -1.72 -18.86 -2.04
C GLU A 169 -0.64 -17.87 -1.62
N PHE A 170 -0.21 -17.92 -0.35
CA PHE A 170 0.83 -17.05 0.19
C PHE A 170 2.19 -17.31 -0.46
N MET A 171 2.58 -18.57 -0.63
CA MET A 171 3.83 -18.95 -1.31
C MET A 171 3.84 -18.47 -2.76
N THR A 172 2.74 -18.64 -3.49
CA THR A 172 2.61 -18.14 -4.87
C THR A 172 2.73 -16.61 -4.94
N LEU A 173 2.17 -15.88 -3.98
CA LEU A 173 2.31 -14.43 -3.89
C LEU A 173 3.75 -14.00 -3.61
N LEU A 174 4.44 -14.71 -2.71
CA LEU A 174 5.85 -14.44 -2.41
C LEU A 174 6.77 -14.68 -3.63
N GLU A 175 6.51 -15.74 -4.39
CA GLU A 175 7.23 -16.01 -5.63
C GLU A 175 7.03 -14.90 -6.65
N ARG A 176 5.79 -14.48 -6.90
CA ARG A 176 5.47 -13.36 -7.82
C ARG A 176 6.08 -12.04 -7.36
N ASP A 177 6.13 -11.79 -6.05
CA ASP A 177 6.76 -10.58 -5.53
C ASP A 177 8.30 -10.62 -5.70
N ARG A 178 8.92 -11.80 -5.54
CA ARG A 178 10.35 -12.00 -5.84
C ARG A 178 10.66 -11.82 -7.31
N GLU A 179 9.86 -12.39 -8.20
CA GLU A 179 10.00 -12.21 -9.64
C GLU A 179 9.95 -10.74 -10.03
N LYS A 180 8.94 -9.98 -9.54
CA LYS A 180 8.82 -8.55 -9.81
C LYS A 180 9.97 -7.71 -9.27
N ILE A 181 10.53 -8.08 -8.12
CA ILE A 181 11.71 -7.42 -7.57
C ILE A 181 12.94 -7.69 -8.44
N GLU A 182 13.09 -8.91 -8.93
CA GLU A 182 14.21 -9.28 -9.79
C GLU A 182 14.08 -8.63 -11.18
N GLU A 183 12.87 -8.61 -11.76
CA GLU A 183 12.57 -7.86 -12.99
C GLU A 183 12.94 -6.36 -12.84
N GLY A 184 12.51 -5.71 -11.76
CA GLY A 184 12.84 -4.31 -11.51
C GLY A 184 14.33 -4.04 -11.31
N ARG A 185 15.06 -4.98 -10.70
CA ARG A 185 16.53 -4.91 -10.58
C ARG A 185 17.22 -5.07 -11.93
N GLU A 186 16.70 -5.95 -12.75
CA GLU A 186 17.24 -6.18 -14.09
C GLU A 186 17.02 -4.95 -14.99
N GLU A 187 15.83 -4.36 -14.95
CA GLU A 187 15.54 -3.10 -15.64
C GLU A 187 16.49 -1.98 -15.19
N GLU A 188 16.74 -1.84 -13.89
CA GLU A 188 17.69 -0.85 -13.34
C GLU A 188 19.12 -1.08 -13.84
N ARG A 189 19.59 -2.34 -13.86
CA ARG A 189 20.90 -2.71 -14.40
C ARG A 189 21.04 -2.34 -15.86
N ILE A 190 20.02 -2.63 -16.66
CA ILE A 190 19.97 -2.30 -18.07
C ILE A 190 19.97 -0.78 -18.28
N GLU A 191 19.24 -0.03 -17.47
CA GLU A 191 19.20 1.43 -17.56
C GLU A 191 20.55 2.06 -17.23
N ILE A 192 21.21 1.61 -16.15
CA ILE A 192 22.57 2.02 -15.78
C ILE A 192 23.54 1.73 -16.93
N ALA A 193 23.50 0.52 -17.52
CA ALA A 193 24.37 0.15 -18.62
C ALA A 193 24.15 1.02 -19.85
N ARG A 194 22.90 1.35 -20.18
CA ARG A 194 22.55 2.25 -21.30
C ARG A 194 23.07 3.67 -21.11
N GLU A 195 22.96 4.20 -19.89
CA GLU A 195 23.50 5.54 -19.59
C GLU A 195 25.03 5.54 -19.69
N MET A 196 25.70 4.56 -19.10
CA MET A 196 27.15 4.45 -19.17
C MET A 196 27.66 4.23 -20.60
N LEU A 197 26.93 3.49 -21.46
CA LEU A 197 27.24 3.33 -22.87
C LEU A 197 27.11 4.67 -23.66
N LYS A 198 26.09 5.48 -23.36
CA LYS A 198 25.91 6.80 -23.94
C LYS A 198 27.04 7.76 -23.56
N ASP A 199 27.53 7.64 -22.34
CA ASP A 199 28.65 8.44 -21.82
C ASP A 199 30.01 7.96 -22.33
N GLY A 200 30.04 6.86 -23.11
CA GLY A 200 31.28 6.31 -23.69
C GLY A 200 32.18 5.61 -22.68
N GLU A 201 31.63 5.13 -21.58
CA GLU A 201 32.39 4.44 -20.55
C GLU A 201 32.94 3.08 -21.03
N PRO A 202 34.12 2.66 -20.56
CA PRO A 202 34.70 1.36 -20.92
C PRO A 202 33.81 0.18 -20.49
N ILE A 203 33.71 -0.85 -21.35
CA ILE A 203 32.88 -2.04 -21.09
C ILE A 203 33.18 -2.70 -19.75
N GLU A 204 34.46 -2.82 -19.39
CA GLU A 204 34.89 -3.37 -18.09
C GLU A 204 34.30 -2.61 -16.90
N LYS A 205 34.18 -1.28 -17.03
CA LYS A 205 33.57 -0.42 -16.03
C LYS A 205 32.06 -0.64 -15.96
N ILE A 206 31.40 -0.78 -17.12
CA ILE A 206 29.96 -1.05 -17.20
C ILE A 206 29.63 -2.41 -16.56
N VAL A 207 30.40 -3.47 -16.89
CA VAL A 207 30.25 -4.80 -16.26
C VAL A 207 30.30 -4.70 -14.74
N LYS A 208 31.25 -3.94 -14.20
CA LYS A 208 31.45 -3.79 -12.76
C LYS A 208 30.27 -3.09 -12.08
N TYR A 209 29.72 -2.04 -12.67
CA TYR A 209 28.68 -1.21 -12.02
C TYR A 209 27.27 -1.65 -12.35
N ALA A 210 26.97 -1.99 -13.59
CA ALA A 210 25.65 -2.49 -14.00
C ALA A 210 25.43 -3.96 -13.64
N LYS A 211 26.52 -4.72 -13.33
CA LYS A 211 26.47 -6.16 -13.02
C LYS A 211 25.81 -7.00 -14.11
N LEU A 212 26.01 -6.59 -15.36
CA LEU A 212 25.64 -7.32 -16.56
C LEU A 212 26.89 -8.00 -17.14
N SER A 213 26.73 -9.08 -17.87
CA SER A 213 27.82 -9.71 -18.61
C SER A 213 28.27 -8.86 -19.81
N GLU A 214 29.47 -9.05 -20.27
CA GLU A 214 29.97 -8.38 -21.48
C GLU A 214 29.06 -8.63 -22.68
N ASN A 215 28.52 -9.84 -22.85
CA ASN A 215 27.62 -10.19 -23.94
C ASN A 215 26.32 -9.39 -23.89
N GLU A 216 25.71 -9.22 -22.72
CA GLU A 216 24.50 -8.41 -22.52
C GLU A 216 24.77 -6.94 -22.87
N ILE A 217 25.93 -6.41 -22.47
CA ILE A 217 26.32 -5.03 -22.77
C ILE A 217 26.53 -4.84 -24.28
N PHE A 218 27.15 -5.81 -24.98
CA PHE A 218 27.31 -5.76 -26.45
C PHE A 218 25.97 -5.79 -27.17
N GLU A 219 25.02 -6.58 -26.73
CA GLU A 219 23.67 -6.59 -27.31
C GLU A 219 22.92 -5.26 -27.07
N LEU A 220 23.07 -4.67 -25.88
CA LEU A 220 22.53 -3.34 -25.59
C LEU A 220 23.17 -2.27 -26.48
N GLN A 221 24.47 -2.33 -26.72
CA GLN A 221 25.19 -1.40 -27.59
C GLN A 221 24.71 -1.48 -29.06
N LYS A 222 24.46 -2.68 -29.58
CA LYS A 222 23.89 -2.89 -30.91
C LYS A 222 22.50 -2.28 -31.04
N THR A 223 21.65 -2.46 -30.02
CA THR A 223 20.30 -1.89 -30.04
C THR A 223 20.32 -0.37 -30.01
N LEU A 224 21.23 0.25 -29.25
CA LEU A 224 21.38 1.71 -29.19
C LEU A 224 21.86 2.28 -30.52
N THR A 225 22.82 1.63 -31.22
CA THR A 225 23.31 2.05 -32.53
C THR A 225 22.26 1.92 -33.62
N THR A 226 21.39 0.94 -33.55
CA THR A 226 20.30 0.75 -34.53
C THR A 226 19.19 1.80 -34.38
N VAL A 227 18.91 2.24 -33.15
CA VAL A 227 17.91 3.28 -32.90
C VAL A 227 18.39 4.65 -33.36
N THR A 228 19.67 5.02 -33.12
CA THR A 228 20.25 6.28 -33.58
C THR A 228 20.28 6.36 -35.11
N ALA A 229 20.62 5.28 -35.82
CA ALA A 229 20.64 5.24 -37.28
C ALA A 229 19.24 5.32 -37.93
N ALA A 230 18.17 5.07 -37.18
CA ALA A 230 16.79 5.19 -37.69
C ALA A 230 16.22 6.61 -37.60
N TRP A 231 16.82 7.49 -36.80
CA TRP A 231 16.40 8.90 -36.63
C TRP A 231 17.16 9.86 -37.53
N GLU A 232 18.22 9.40 -38.21
CA GLU A 232 19.01 10.21 -39.16
C GLU A 232 18.58 10.03 -40.62
N LYS A 233 17.48 9.35 -40.87
CA LYS A 233 16.84 9.19 -42.19
C LYS A 233 15.47 9.88 -42.21
#